data_9a03f75fc23a8ed4b87652c3ad10aacd
#
_entry.id   9a03f75fc23a8ed4b87652c3ad10aacd
#
_cell.length_a   1.000
_cell.length_b   1.000
_cell.length_c   1.000
_cell.angle_alpha   90.00
_cell.angle_beta   90.00
_cell.angle_gamma   90.00
#
_symmetry.space_group_name_H-M   'P 1'
#
loop_
_entity.id
_entity.type
_entity.pdbx_description
1 polymer ?
#
loop_
_entity_poly.entity_id
_entity_poly.type
_entity_poly.pdbx_seq_one_letter_code
_entity_poly.pdbx_strand_id
1 'polypeptide(L)'
;MGIQGVVWSQNLDVSKTTAVLDSLQLETVSINPAQFSVTNLSGVPIDPKHYVIDYGKATLFFLKTIPTDSVQINYRKYPDFLTKSYRNLDASLIQPQYGYRKQYQSLVSLPPKKPFSGLLTSGSLSRGLQIGNSQNAVLNSELDLQISGKISDKVTLRASINDANIPVQDNGYSQQLDAFDNVFIELESDRWKLRAGDVNLINTTSYFLNFQKKIQGIDLKATLPNEKSSFEIAGALVRGQFHSNNIVPQEGNQGPYKLTGPSNELFLLIVSGSERIYANGRLLERGEDKDYILDYNAGELLFSSKFPITSNTRIVAEFQYTENNYTRFIVYGTGAHVEEKFSISAYAYSEKDAKNQSLQQPLTDSQKTTLAEAGDNLNLQTVDSAVPTPYSSERVLYSKTMINGKTVYVYTTDSNQNLFEVRFQWVGAQQGNYQQRTDTAAGRIFEYVAPINGIPQGDFSPNIPLATPKLIEILGVKAAFHPTDKTSVELELSSSNYDQNLFSQKDSQDNKGLAGHFNFNQNISFKSWNTTLFGSYDYVEQNYNNLEGLYQVEFLRDWNLEENIFGNQQLIHSGFSLDHPKTGSLTYGFEHLNYQGK
;
A
#
# COMPACT_ATOMS: atom_id res chain seq x y z
N MET A 1 -15.53 -11.57 -15.26
CA MET A 1 -16.91 -11.29 -15.68
C MET A 1 -16.89 -10.15 -16.68
N GLY A 2 -17.17 -10.46 -17.95
CA GLY A 2 -17.12 -9.45 -19.01
C GLY A 2 -18.32 -8.53 -18.90
N ILE A 3 -18.06 -7.24 -18.81
CA ILE A 3 -19.07 -6.20 -18.99
C ILE A 3 -19.37 -6.14 -20.49
N GLN A 4 -20.47 -6.73 -20.91
CA GLN A 4 -21.04 -6.45 -22.23
C GLN A 4 -21.62 -5.03 -22.18
N GLY A 5 -20.86 -4.07 -22.71
CA GLY A 5 -21.37 -2.76 -23.01
C GLY A 5 -22.46 -2.90 -24.06
N VAL A 6 -23.70 -2.58 -23.70
CA VAL A 6 -24.81 -2.43 -24.66
C VAL A 6 -24.51 -1.17 -25.47
N VAL A 7 -23.90 -1.36 -26.63
CA VAL A 7 -23.79 -0.30 -27.65
C VAL A 7 -25.17 -0.15 -28.25
N TRP A 8 -25.88 0.91 -27.90
CA TRP A 8 -27.09 1.32 -28.59
C TRP A 8 -26.68 1.82 -29.99
N SER A 9 -26.77 0.93 -30.98
CA SER A 9 -26.61 1.30 -32.39
C SER A 9 -27.86 2.09 -32.78
N GLN A 10 -27.74 3.41 -32.94
CA GLN A 10 -28.77 4.19 -33.58
C GLN A 10 -28.83 3.77 -35.04
N ASN A 11 -30.02 3.32 -35.51
CA ASN A 11 -30.21 3.05 -36.93
C ASN A 11 -30.29 4.41 -37.65
N LEU A 12 -29.17 4.83 -38.24
CA LEU A 12 -29.02 6.14 -38.90
C LEU A 12 -29.54 6.12 -40.35
N ASP A 13 -29.76 4.96 -40.94
CA ASP A 13 -30.22 4.80 -42.32
C ASP A 13 -31.75 4.84 -42.36
N VAL A 14 -32.28 5.75 -43.16
CA VAL A 14 -33.72 6.02 -43.32
C VAL A 14 -34.12 5.80 -44.76
N SER A 15 -35.19 5.03 -44.95
CA SER A 15 -35.87 4.86 -46.25
C SER A 15 -37.27 5.41 -46.13
N LYS A 16 -37.61 6.42 -46.98
CA LYS A 16 -38.93 7.10 -46.95
C LYS A 16 -39.57 7.04 -48.32
N THR A 17 -40.76 6.51 -48.39
CA THR A 17 -41.58 6.52 -49.62
C THR A 17 -42.55 7.68 -49.57
N THR A 18 -42.61 8.50 -50.63
CA THR A 18 -43.46 9.68 -50.68
C THR A 18 -43.88 10.00 -52.09
N ALA A 19 -45.02 10.67 -52.25
CA ALA A 19 -45.45 11.23 -53.55
C ALA A 19 -44.49 12.36 -53.99
N VAL A 20 -44.36 12.53 -55.30
CA VAL A 20 -43.54 13.59 -55.86
C VAL A 20 -44.23 14.93 -55.65
N LEU A 21 -43.58 15.83 -54.92
CA LEU A 21 -44.01 17.22 -54.67
C LEU A 21 -42.89 18.17 -55.11
N ASP A 22 -43.23 19.40 -55.47
CA ASP A 22 -42.23 20.40 -55.91
C ASP A 22 -41.09 20.56 -54.89
N SER A 23 -41.40 20.49 -53.61
CA SER A 23 -40.43 20.47 -52.52
C SER A 23 -40.85 19.52 -51.39
N LEU A 24 -39.89 18.81 -50.85
CA LEU A 24 -40.11 17.83 -49.77
C LEU A 24 -39.12 18.04 -48.63
N GLN A 25 -39.60 18.35 -47.46
CA GLN A 25 -38.79 18.34 -46.23
C GLN A 25 -38.58 16.91 -45.75
N LEU A 26 -37.34 16.43 -45.75
CA LEU A 26 -37.01 15.09 -45.31
C LEU A 26 -36.87 15.00 -43.79
N GLU A 27 -36.14 15.95 -43.19
CA GLU A 27 -35.85 16.05 -41.76
C GLU A 27 -35.86 17.53 -41.31
N THR A 28 -35.95 17.73 -39.98
CA THR A 28 -35.87 19.07 -39.37
C THR A 28 -34.43 19.54 -39.13
N VAL A 29 -33.47 18.65 -39.32
CA VAL A 29 -32.02 18.86 -39.13
C VAL A 29 -31.26 18.42 -40.39
N SER A 30 -30.02 18.83 -40.53
CA SER A 30 -29.17 18.43 -41.65
C SER A 30 -28.99 16.92 -41.76
N ILE A 31 -28.86 16.41 -42.99
CA ILE A 31 -28.63 14.99 -43.29
C ILE A 31 -27.25 14.77 -43.90
N ASN A 32 -26.73 13.54 -43.79
CA ASN A 32 -25.41 13.19 -44.31
C ASN A 32 -25.43 13.05 -45.84
N PRO A 33 -24.60 13.81 -46.61
CA PRO A 33 -24.56 13.72 -48.07
C PRO A 33 -23.94 12.42 -48.60
N ALA A 34 -23.23 11.64 -47.77
CA ALA A 34 -22.46 10.48 -48.22
C ALA A 34 -23.31 9.28 -48.70
N GLN A 35 -24.58 9.21 -48.28
CA GLN A 35 -25.48 8.11 -48.66
C GLN A 35 -26.88 8.64 -48.95
N PHE A 36 -27.02 9.33 -50.09
CA PHE A 36 -28.30 9.84 -50.53
C PHE A 36 -28.65 9.25 -51.90
N SER A 37 -29.83 8.68 -52.05
CA SER A 37 -30.33 8.16 -53.31
C SER A 37 -31.85 8.32 -53.41
N VAL A 38 -32.31 8.62 -54.62
CA VAL A 38 -33.74 8.64 -54.99
C VAL A 38 -33.99 7.59 -56.06
N THR A 39 -34.94 6.71 -55.79
CA THR A 39 -35.32 5.61 -56.69
C THR A 39 -36.83 5.64 -56.90
N ASN A 40 -37.30 5.06 -58.01
CA ASN A 40 -38.72 4.75 -58.16
C ASN A 40 -39.12 3.57 -57.29
N LEU A 41 -40.39 3.23 -57.22
CA LEU A 41 -40.89 2.09 -56.41
C LEU A 41 -40.38 0.71 -56.89
N SER A 42 -39.86 0.63 -58.11
CA SER A 42 -39.23 -0.56 -58.66
C SER A 42 -37.72 -0.62 -58.40
N GLY A 43 -37.16 0.30 -57.60
CA GLY A 43 -35.74 0.35 -57.25
C GLY A 43 -34.80 0.97 -58.29
N VAL A 44 -35.33 1.50 -59.41
CA VAL A 44 -34.50 2.15 -60.44
C VAL A 44 -34.12 3.57 -60.01
N PRO A 45 -32.84 3.94 -60.07
CA PRO A 45 -32.38 5.26 -59.67
C PRO A 45 -32.93 6.37 -60.58
N ILE A 46 -33.33 7.51 -60.01
CA ILE A 46 -33.74 8.71 -60.72
C ILE A 46 -32.50 9.53 -61.04
N ASP A 47 -32.39 10.01 -62.30
CA ASP A 47 -31.23 10.81 -62.71
C ASP A 47 -31.12 12.08 -61.83
N PRO A 48 -29.94 12.35 -61.22
CA PRO A 48 -29.69 13.52 -60.39
C PRO A 48 -30.01 14.87 -61.05
N LYS A 49 -30.14 14.92 -62.38
CA LYS A 49 -30.55 16.16 -63.11
C LYS A 49 -32.01 16.53 -62.88
N HIS A 50 -32.82 15.65 -62.31
CA HIS A 50 -34.25 15.88 -62.08
C HIS A 50 -34.56 16.40 -60.68
N TYR A 51 -33.58 16.45 -59.78
CA TYR A 51 -33.78 16.95 -58.43
C TYR A 51 -32.54 17.67 -57.88
N VAL A 52 -32.75 18.52 -56.89
CA VAL A 52 -31.69 19.17 -56.10
C VAL A 52 -31.99 18.95 -54.65
N ILE A 53 -30.95 18.62 -53.88
CA ILE A 53 -31.06 18.40 -52.44
C ILE A 53 -30.24 19.46 -51.70
N ASP A 54 -30.86 20.14 -50.73
CA ASP A 54 -30.19 20.95 -49.74
C ASP A 54 -29.95 20.08 -48.49
N TYR A 55 -28.76 19.55 -48.36
CA TYR A 55 -28.38 18.68 -47.23
C TYR A 55 -28.40 19.42 -45.89
N GLY A 56 -28.14 20.74 -45.89
CA GLY A 56 -28.14 21.53 -44.67
C GLY A 56 -29.54 21.73 -44.10
N LYS A 57 -30.51 21.94 -44.99
CA LYS A 57 -31.94 22.09 -44.64
C LYS A 57 -32.72 20.76 -44.73
N ALA A 58 -32.08 19.71 -45.19
CA ALA A 58 -32.71 18.42 -45.47
C ALA A 58 -33.95 18.55 -46.39
N THR A 59 -33.89 19.39 -47.42
CA THR A 59 -35.00 19.64 -48.30
C THR A 59 -34.66 19.22 -49.72
N LEU A 60 -35.51 18.38 -50.32
CA LEU A 60 -35.40 17.88 -51.68
C LEU A 60 -36.36 18.67 -52.59
N PHE A 61 -35.84 19.17 -53.74
CA PHE A 61 -36.61 19.88 -54.77
C PHE A 61 -36.58 19.07 -56.04
N PHE A 62 -37.75 18.87 -56.68
CA PHE A 62 -37.83 18.25 -57.97
C PHE A 62 -37.88 19.34 -59.05
N LEU A 63 -36.94 19.31 -60.01
CA LEU A 63 -36.77 20.33 -61.05
C LEU A 63 -37.58 20.11 -62.35
N LYS A 64 -38.02 18.87 -62.60
CA LYS A 64 -38.75 18.42 -63.76
C LYS A 64 -39.77 17.33 -63.40
N THR A 65 -40.79 17.18 -64.23
CA THR A 65 -41.78 16.10 -64.11
C THR A 65 -41.09 14.79 -64.25
N ILE A 66 -41.16 13.98 -63.20
CA ILE A 66 -40.64 12.62 -63.16
C ILE A 66 -41.72 11.65 -63.58
N PRO A 67 -41.42 10.58 -64.37
CA PRO A 67 -42.43 9.65 -64.91
C PRO A 67 -42.98 8.69 -63.85
N THR A 68 -43.00 9.08 -62.59
CA THR A 68 -43.51 8.29 -61.44
C THR A 68 -44.21 9.19 -60.44
N ASP A 69 -45.36 8.78 -59.95
CA ASP A 69 -46.15 9.53 -58.97
C ASP A 69 -45.58 9.43 -57.54
N SER A 70 -44.68 8.45 -57.29
CA SER A 70 -44.07 8.23 -55.97
C SER A 70 -42.62 7.77 -56.10
N VAL A 71 -41.81 8.21 -55.16
CA VAL A 71 -40.36 7.89 -55.08
C VAL A 71 -40.00 7.36 -53.72
N GLN A 72 -38.96 6.54 -53.70
CA GLN A 72 -38.31 6.09 -52.46
C GLN A 72 -36.98 6.84 -52.29
N ILE A 73 -36.81 7.48 -51.17
CA ILE A 73 -35.66 8.28 -50.82
C ILE A 73 -34.91 7.59 -49.68
N ASN A 74 -33.66 7.22 -49.94
CA ASN A 74 -32.78 6.62 -48.93
C ASN A 74 -31.73 7.66 -48.56
N TYR A 75 -31.57 7.90 -47.28
CA TYR A 75 -30.59 8.85 -46.76
C TYR A 75 -30.14 8.43 -45.35
N ARG A 76 -29.00 8.98 -44.95
CA ARG A 76 -28.44 8.73 -43.60
C ARG A 76 -28.54 9.97 -42.74
N LYS A 77 -29.03 9.81 -41.52
CA LYS A 77 -29.04 10.89 -40.52
C LYS A 77 -27.68 11.04 -39.90
N TYR A 78 -27.38 12.25 -39.43
CA TYR A 78 -26.30 12.43 -38.49
C TYR A 78 -26.74 11.92 -37.12
N PRO A 79 -25.79 11.39 -36.30
CA PRO A 79 -26.08 11.07 -34.89
C PRO A 79 -26.64 12.29 -34.15
N ASP A 80 -27.60 12.09 -33.26
CA ASP A 80 -28.33 13.17 -32.60
C ASP A 80 -27.42 14.16 -31.85
N PHE A 81 -26.27 13.70 -31.35
CA PHE A 81 -25.32 14.57 -30.68
C PHE A 81 -24.64 15.59 -31.60
N LEU A 82 -24.58 15.36 -32.91
CA LEU A 82 -24.02 16.30 -33.90
C LEU A 82 -25.03 17.34 -34.36
N THR A 83 -26.33 17.06 -34.32
CA THR A 83 -27.39 17.93 -34.79
C THR A 83 -28.10 18.68 -33.69
N LYS A 84 -27.86 18.29 -32.42
CA LYS A 84 -28.45 18.93 -31.25
C LYS A 84 -27.77 20.27 -30.94
N SER A 85 -28.56 21.34 -30.78
CA SER A 85 -28.04 22.60 -30.28
C SER A 85 -27.66 22.52 -28.82
N TYR A 86 -26.37 22.62 -28.51
CA TYR A 86 -25.86 22.72 -27.15
C TYR A 86 -25.79 24.20 -26.76
N ARG A 87 -26.44 24.56 -25.68
CA ARG A 87 -26.42 25.91 -25.10
C ARG A 87 -26.08 25.82 -23.64
N ASN A 88 -25.25 26.72 -23.15
CA ASN A 88 -24.93 26.80 -21.70
C ASN A 88 -26.13 27.20 -20.86
N LEU A 89 -27.14 27.81 -21.47
CA LEU A 89 -28.37 28.23 -20.81
C LEU A 89 -29.56 27.79 -21.69
N ASP A 90 -30.54 27.16 -21.06
CA ASP A 90 -31.79 26.77 -21.70
C ASP A 90 -32.61 28.04 -21.99
N ALA A 91 -33.02 28.25 -23.25
CA ALA A 91 -33.83 29.40 -23.63
C ALA A 91 -35.23 29.41 -22.98
N SER A 92 -35.73 28.25 -22.52
CA SER A 92 -36.99 28.13 -21.76
C SER A 92 -36.92 28.76 -20.37
N LEU A 93 -35.69 29.01 -19.88
CA LEU A 93 -35.45 29.68 -18.58
C LEU A 93 -35.58 31.21 -18.68
N ILE A 94 -35.74 31.76 -19.89
CA ILE A 94 -35.95 33.19 -20.12
C ILE A 94 -37.46 33.46 -20.13
N GLN A 95 -38.01 33.87 -19.00
CA GLN A 95 -39.39 34.35 -18.96
C GLN A 95 -39.44 35.83 -19.32
N PRO A 96 -40.26 36.24 -20.33
CA PRO A 96 -40.51 37.65 -20.62
C PRO A 96 -41.40 38.22 -19.51
N GLN A 97 -40.81 38.97 -18.58
CA GLN A 97 -41.58 39.80 -17.66
C GLN A 97 -41.99 41.11 -18.33
N TYR A 98 -43.25 41.49 -18.24
CA TYR A 98 -43.74 42.81 -18.62
C TYR A 98 -43.06 43.87 -17.74
N GLY A 99 -42.05 44.55 -18.33
CA GLY A 99 -41.27 45.57 -17.66
C GLY A 99 -39.78 45.51 -18.03
N TYR A 100 -39.13 46.64 -18.14
CA TYR A 100 -37.85 46.95 -18.80
C TYR A 100 -36.58 46.22 -18.30
N ARG A 101 -36.66 45.06 -17.58
CA ARG A 101 -35.50 44.25 -17.22
C ARG A 101 -35.77 42.78 -17.42
N LYS A 102 -35.03 42.14 -18.31
CA LYS A 102 -34.91 40.68 -18.40
C LYS A 102 -34.17 40.20 -17.17
N GLN A 103 -34.87 39.66 -16.17
CA GLN A 103 -34.23 38.97 -15.05
C GLN A 103 -34.12 37.49 -15.41
N TYR A 104 -32.90 36.97 -15.32
CA TYR A 104 -32.70 35.52 -15.22
C TYR A 104 -33.25 35.04 -13.88
N GLN A 105 -34.37 34.34 -13.90
CA GLN A 105 -34.69 33.48 -12.78
C GLN A 105 -33.91 32.18 -12.98
N SER A 106 -32.92 31.98 -12.17
CA SER A 106 -32.42 30.63 -11.90
C SER A 106 -33.64 29.83 -11.47
N LEU A 107 -34.13 28.92 -12.32
CA LEU A 107 -35.00 27.84 -11.81
C LEU A 107 -34.22 27.25 -10.64
N VAL A 108 -34.88 27.25 -9.47
CA VAL A 108 -34.42 26.44 -8.36
C VAL A 108 -34.04 25.10 -8.97
N SER A 109 -32.75 24.82 -9.01
CA SER A 109 -32.26 23.54 -9.50
C SER A 109 -33.05 22.51 -8.71
N LEU A 110 -33.90 21.75 -9.39
CA LEU A 110 -34.48 20.58 -8.78
C LEU A 110 -33.32 19.88 -8.11
N PRO A 111 -33.35 19.62 -6.80
CA PRO A 111 -32.25 18.96 -6.14
C PRO A 111 -31.91 17.74 -6.99
N PRO A 112 -30.63 17.52 -7.33
CA PRO A 112 -30.24 16.41 -8.19
C PRO A 112 -30.96 15.19 -7.66
N LYS A 113 -31.68 14.47 -8.54
CA LYS A 113 -32.40 13.24 -8.15
C LYS A 113 -31.35 12.38 -7.45
N LYS A 114 -31.46 12.30 -6.11
CA LYS A 114 -30.54 11.48 -5.32
C LYS A 114 -30.69 10.06 -5.86
N PRO A 115 -29.66 9.42 -6.38
CA PRO A 115 -29.78 8.08 -6.95
C PRO A 115 -30.32 7.08 -5.93
N PHE A 116 -30.14 7.38 -4.64
CA PHE A 116 -30.71 6.65 -3.52
C PHE A 116 -31.25 7.64 -2.49
N SER A 117 -32.51 7.45 -2.07
CA SER A 117 -33.10 8.22 -0.97
C SER A 117 -32.33 7.91 0.32
N GLY A 118 -31.71 8.94 0.93
CA GLY A 118 -30.95 8.78 2.18
C GLY A 118 -29.42 8.78 2.03
N LEU A 119 -28.86 8.71 0.81
CA LEU A 119 -27.44 8.83 0.57
C LEU A 119 -27.07 10.22 0.01
N LEU A 120 -25.99 10.78 0.54
CA LEU A 120 -25.30 11.96 0.05
C LEU A 120 -24.09 11.49 -0.73
N THR A 121 -23.94 11.96 -1.95
CA THR A 121 -22.77 11.69 -2.79
C THR A 121 -22.15 13.01 -3.18
N SER A 122 -20.83 13.12 -3.03
CA SER A 122 -20.03 14.23 -3.54
C SER A 122 -18.76 13.67 -4.16
N GLY A 123 -18.24 14.32 -5.19
CA GLY A 123 -17.00 13.88 -5.78
C GLY A 123 -16.65 14.64 -7.05
N SER A 124 -15.45 14.45 -7.50
CA SER A 124 -14.90 14.98 -8.74
C SER A 124 -14.15 13.89 -9.50
N LEU A 125 -14.27 13.93 -10.82
CA LEU A 125 -13.45 13.13 -11.72
C LEU A 125 -12.71 14.10 -12.64
N SER A 126 -11.39 14.14 -12.53
CA SER A 126 -10.51 14.90 -13.40
C SER A 126 -9.77 13.93 -14.32
N ARG A 127 -9.76 14.23 -15.62
CA ARG A 127 -8.92 13.54 -16.60
C ARG A 127 -8.22 14.56 -17.47
N GLY A 128 -6.91 14.52 -17.50
CA GLY A 128 -6.05 15.40 -18.26
C GLY A 128 -5.15 14.65 -19.22
N LEU A 129 -4.90 15.20 -20.39
CA LEU A 129 -3.86 14.76 -21.30
C LEU A 129 -2.78 15.84 -21.33
N GLN A 130 -1.58 15.48 -20.92
CA GLN A 130 -0.43 16.35 -20.96
C GLN A 130 0.48 15.94 -22.12
N ILE A 131 0.74 16.90 -23.03
CA ILE A 131 1.61 16.70 -24.19
C ILE A 131 2.68 17.79 -24.16
N GLY A 132 3.93 17.42 -24.33
CA GLY A 132 5.05 18.37 -24.35
C GLY A 132 6.13 17.97 -25.36
N ASN A 133 7.00 18.92 -25.70
CA ASN A 133 8.06 18.70 -26.70
C ASN A 133 9.17 17.75 -26.21
N SER A 134 9.28 17.55 -24.89
CA SER A 134 10.32 16.72 -24.25
C SER A 134 9.75 15.55 -23.45
N GLN A 135 8.45 15.26 -23.58
CA GLN A 135 7.80 14.16 -22.88
C GLN A 135 6.77 13.47 -23.79
N ASN A 136 6.56 12.19 -23.57
CA ASN A 136 5.49 11.44 -24.22
C ASN A 136 4.12 11.94 -23.75
N ALA A 137 3.07 11.65 -24.52
CA ALA A 137 1.70 11.94 -24.09
C ALA A 137 1.37 11.16 -22.81
N VAL A 138 1.03 11.89 -21.75
CA VAL A 138 0.70 11.33 -20.44
C VAL A 138 -0.76 11.60 -20.12
N LEU A 139 -1.48 10.55 -19.72
CA LEU A 139 -2.88 10.64 -19.27
C LEU A 139 -2.91 10.69 -17.74
N ASN A 140 -3.40 11.81 -17.19
CA ASN A 140 -3.65 11.98 -15.78
C ASN A 140 -5.11 11.66 -15.48
N SER A 141 -5.38 10.91 -14.44
CA SER A 141 -6.73 10.63 -13.95
C SER A 141 -6.75 10.77 -12.44
N GLU A 142 -7.73 11.50 -11.93
CA GLU A 142 -7.96 11.67 -10.50
C GLU A 142 -9.45 11.49 -10.25
N LEU A 143 -9.79 10.57 -9.34
CA LEU A 143 -11.14 10.31 -8.89
C LEU A 143 -11.21 10.54 -7.37
N ASP A 144 -12.01 11.50 -6.95
CA ASP A 144 -12.44 11.65 -5.56
C ASP A 144 -13.94 11.45 -5.49
N LEU A 145 -14.38 10.43 -4.77
CA LEU A 145 -15.78 10.10 -4.58
C LEU A 145 -16.05 9.77 -3.12
N GLN A 146 -16.95 10.52 -2.50
CA GLN A 146 -17.40 10.30 -1.14
C GLN A 146 -18.90 10.00 -1.14
N ILE A 147 -19.29 8.94 -0.42
CA ILE A 147 -20.67 8.53 -0.25
C ILE A 147 -20.92 8.37 1.24
N SER A 148 -21.99 8.98 1.74
CA SER A 148 -22.40 8.83 3.13
C SER A 148 -23.91 8.90 3.26
N GLY A 149 -24.46 8.19 4.24
CA GLY A 149 -25.88 8.24 4.57
C GLY A 149 -26.44 6.95 5.12
N LYS A 150 -27.73 6.96 5.41
CA LYS A 150 -28.44 5.79 5.94
C LYS A 150 -28.96 4.93 4.79
N ILE A 151 -28.62 3.64 4.80
CA ILE A 151 -29.21 2.63 3.90
C ILE A 151 -30.42 1.93 4.55
N SER A 152 -30.52 2.00 5.89
CA SER A 152 -31.70 1.62 6.66
C SER A 152 -31.75 2.44 7.95
N ASP A 153 -32.81 2.30 8.75
CA ASP A 153 -32.97 3.02 10.02
C ASP A 153 -31.80 2.79 10.99
N LYS A 154 -31.16 1.62 10.91
CA LYS A 154 -30.11 1.18 11.83
C LYS A 154 -28.72 1.07 11.20
N VAL A 155 -28.58 1.27 9.89
CA VAL A 155 -27.31 1.07 9.20
C VAL A 155 -26.92 2.29 8.39
N THR A 156 -25.74 2.81 8.67
CA THR A 156 -25.11 3.92 7.96
C THR A 156 -24.03 3.38 7.02
N LEU A 157 -24.00 3.87 5.80
CA LEU A 157 -22.95 3.63 4.81
C LEU A 157 -22.01 4.84 4.79
N ARG A 158 -20.71 4.59 4.80
CA ARG A 158 -19.67 5.54 4.42
C ARG A 158 -18.76 4.87 3.38
N ALA A 159 -18.43 5.57 2.32
CA ALA A 159 -17.45 5.11 1.36
C ALA A 159 -16.62 6.30 0.90
N SER A 160 -15.34 6.07 0.73
CA SER A 160 -14.40 7.01 0.13
C SER A 160 -13.61 6.27 -0.92
N ILE A 161 -13.52 6.86 -2.10
CA ILE A 161 -12.68 6.37 -3.19
C ILE A 161 -11.86 7.56 -3.63
N ASN A 162 -10.61 7.55 -3.28
CA ASN A 162 -9.63 8.53 -3.74
C ASN A 162 -8.56 7.75 -4.51
N ASP A 163 -8.57 7.91 -5.83
CA ASP A 163 -7.63 7.27 -6.76
C ASP A 163 -7.02 8.37 -7.62
N ALA A 164 -5.75 8.68 -7.40
CA ALA A 164 -5.01 9.70 -8.12
C ALA A 164 -3.83 9.06 -8.87
N ASN A 165 -3.94 8.98 -10.18
CA ASN A 165 -2.83 8.55 -11.04
C ASN A 165 -1.99 9.77 -11.43
N ILE A 166 -0.99 10.11 -10.62
CA ILE A 166 -0.04 11.20 -10.89
C ILE A 166 1.20 10.60 -11.56
N PRO A 167 1.46 10.90 -12.85
CA PRO A 167 2.68 10.45 -13.48
C PRO A 167 3.88 11.20 -12.88
N VAL A 168 4.68 10.49 -12.11
CA VAL A 168 5.99 11.00 -11.68
C VAL A 168 6.95 10.84 -12.83
N GLN A 169 7.44 11.96 -13.38
CA GLN A 169 8.44 11.95 -14.41
C GLN A 169 9.82 11.63 -13.83
N ASP A 170 10.29 10.42 -14.09
CA ASP A 170 11.64 10.17 -14.56
C ASP A 170 11.60 8.89 -15.40
N ASN A 171 11.94 9.01 -16.70
CA ASN A 171 12.01 7.90 -17.66
C ASN A 171 10.70 7.21 -18.08
N GLY A 172 9.54 7.86 -18.02
CA GLY A 172 8.33 7.41 -18.75
C GLY A 172 7.54 6.26 -18.11
N TYR A 173 7.80 5.90 -16.87
CA TYR A 173 6.97 4.98 -16.10
C TYR A 173 6.06 5.77 -15.18
N SER A 174 4.75 5.60 -15.32
CA SER A 174 3.79 6.07 -14.32
C SER A 174 3.90 5.17 -13.09
N GLN A 175 4.54 5.66 -12.05
CA GLN A 175 4.47 5.01 -10.74
C GLN A 175 3.12 5.36 -10.10
N GLN A 176 2.30 4.36 -9.88
CA GLN A 176 1.05 4.49 -9.17
C GLN A 176 1.38 4.78 -7.71
N LEU A 177 0.98 5.95 -7.19
CA LEU A 177 1.15 6.32 -5.79
C LEU A 177 0.09 5.62 -4.93
N ASP A 178 0.06 4.31 -4.92
CA ASP A 178 -0.87 3.48 -4.14
C ASP A 178 -0.89 3.82 -2.64
N ALA A 179 0.15 4.50 -2.16
CA ALA A 179 0.30 4.83 -0.74
C ALA A 179 -0.65 5.96 -0.26
N PHE A 180 -1.14 6.80 -1.16
CA PHE A 180 -2.05 7.90 -0.84
C PHE A 180 -3.51 7.60 -1.11
N ASP A 181 -3.78 6.51 -1.82
CA ASP A 181 -5.15 6.09 -2.10
C ASP A 181 -5.83 5.64 -0.81
N ASN A 182 -7.05 6.09 -0.61
CA ASN A 182 -7.88 5.69 0.50
C ASN A 182 -9.23 5.20 -0.04
N VAL A 183 -9.26 3.91 -0.34
CA VAL A 183 -10.43 3.26 -0.93
C VAL A 183 -11.07 2.34 0.08
N PHE A 184 -12.22 2.74 0.62
CA PHE A 184 -12.95 1.89 1.55
C PHE A 184 -14.46 2.05 1.43
N ILE A 185 -15.16 1.00 1.86
CA ILE A 185 -16.59 0.98 2.11
C ILE A 185 -16.79 0.52 3.55
N GLU A 186 -17.57 1.28 4.31
CA GLU A 186 -17.85 1.04 5.72
C GLU A 186 -19.35 1.02 5.96
N LEU A 187 -19.81 -0.03 6.61
CA LEU A 187 -21.16 -0.18 7.12
C LEU A 187 -21.11 -0.16 8.64
N GLU A 188 -21.87 0.72 9.24
CA GLU A 188 -21.89 0.92 10.68
C GLU A 188 -23.31 0.87 11.22
N SER A 189 -23.48 0.12 12.31
CA SER A 189 -24.70 0.03 13.09
C SER A 189 -24.36 0.22 14.57
N ASP A 190 -25.36 0.35 15.43
CA ASP A 190 -25.16 0.56 16.88
C ASP A 190 -24.24 -0.50 17.53
N ARG A 191 -24.22 -1.74 17.01
CA ARG A 191 -23.51 -2.88 17.59
C ARG A 191 -22.45 -3.50 16.73
N TRP A 192 -22.34 -3.11 15.48
CA TRP A 192 -21.33 -3.68 14.59
C TRP A 192 -20.88 -2.69 13.55
N LYS A 193 -19.66 -2.86 13.11
CA LYS A 193 -18.99 -2.08 12.08
C LYS A 193 -18.25 -3.03 11.15
N LEU A 194 -18.54 -2.95 9.87
CA LEU A 194 -17.86 -3.71 8.82
C LEU A 194 -17.17 -2.71 7.88
N ARG A 195 -15.89 -2.85 7.70
CA ARG A 195 -15.10 -2.06 6.76
C ARG A 195 -14.42 -2.97 5.75
N ALA A 196 -14.48 -2.63 4.48
CA ALA A 196 -13.81 -3.32 3.38
C ALA A 196 -13.00 -2.32 2.55
N GLY A 197 -11.82 -2.71 2.10
CA GLY A 197 -10.85 -1.87 1.40
C GLY A 197 -9.66 -1.52 2.29
N ASP A 198 -9.25 -0.26 2.33
CA ASP A 198 -8.17 0.19 3.18
C ASP A 198 -8.62 0.28 4.65
N VAL A 199 -7.96 -0.46 5.51
CA VAL A 199 -8.22 -0.56 6.94
C VAL A 199 -6.95 -0.24 7.71
N ASN A 200 -7.05 0.61 8.73
CA ASN A 200 -6.01 0.76 9.74
C ASN A 200 -6.32 -0.21 10.88
N LEU A 201 -5.59 -1.30 10.93
CA LEU A 201 -5.69 -2.28 11.99
C LEU A 201 -4.78 -1.87 13.14
N ILE A 202 -5.36 -1.61 14.30
CA ILE A 202 -4.66 -1.07 15.47
C ILE A 202 -5.06 -1.91 16.69
N ASN A 203 -4.06 -2.45 17.37
CA ASN A 203 -4.22 -3.03 18.70
C ASN A 203 -3.24 -2.38 19.66
N THR A 204 -3.74 -1.63 20.61
CA THR A 204 -2.97 -0.97 21.67
C THR A 204 -3.33 -1.49 23.07
N THR A 205 -4.21 -2.47 23.16
CA THR A 205 -4.72 -3.00 24.43
C THR A 205 -3.87 -4.15 24.97
N SER A 206 -3.17 -4.86 24.09
CA SER A 206 -2.26 -5.95 24.44
C SER A 206 -0.85 -5.42 24.67
N TYR A 207 -0.14 -6.00 25.62
CA TYR A 207 1.27 -5.71 25.87
C TYR A 207 2.16 -6.36 24.80
N PHE A 208 1.93 -7.65 24.48
CA PHE A 208 2.73 -8.40 23.52
C PHE A 208 2.28 -8.29 22.07
N LEU A 209 1.02 -7.94 21.81
CA LEU A 209 0.51 -7.74 20.45
C LEU A 209 0.08 -6.28 20.28
N ASN A 210 1.00 -5.35 20.53
CA ASN A 210 0.79 -3.93 20.24
C ASN A 210 1.30 -3.62 18.84
N PHE A 211 0.41 -3.19 17.93
CA PHE A 211 0.79 -2.88 16.56
C PHE A 211 -0.19 -1.92 15.89
N GLN A 212 0.30 -1.29 14.82
CA GLN A 212 -0.49 -0.49 13.91
C GLN A 212 -0.12 -0.81 12.47
N LYS A 213 -1.06 -1.37 11.69
CA LYS A 213 -0.83 -1.72 10.28
C LYS A 213 -1.92 -1.17 9.37
N LYS A 214 -1.51 -0.62 8.22
CA LYS A 214 -2.40 -0.32 7.10
C LYS A 214 -2.51 -1.58 6.23
N ILE A 215 -3.73 -2.09 6.06
CA ILE A 215 -4.02 -3.33 5.33
C ILE A 215 -5.10 -3.09 4.28
N GLN A 216 -5.14 -3.94 3.25
CA GLN A 216 -6.23 -3.98 2.27
C GLN A 216 -7.03 -5.26 2.44
N GLY A 217 -8.23 -5.15 3.00
CA GLY A 217 -9.01 -6.33 3.35
C GLY A 217 -10.38 -6.01 3.93
N ILE A 218 -10.80 -6.84 4.87
CA ILE A 218 -12.08 -6.73 5.56
C ILE A 218 -11.82 -6.72 7.06
N ASP A 219 -12.48 -5.82 7.77
CA ASP A 219 -12.48 -5.71 9.22
C ASP A 219 -13.93 -5.67 9.74
N LEU A 220 -14.25 -6.56 10.66
CA LEU A 220 -15.54 -6.65 11.34
C LEU A 220 -15.35 -6.50 12.84
N LYS A 221 -15.93 -5.44 13.40
CA LYS A 221 -16.04 -5.21 14.85
C LYS A 221 -17.47 -5.38 15.29
N ALA A 222 -17.70 -6.09 16.39
CA ALA A 222 -19.06 -6.22 16.92
C ALA A 222 -19.08 -6.29 18.45
N THR A 223 -20.14 -5.73 19.02
CA THR A 223 -20.48 -5.83 20.44
C THR A 223 -21.73 -6.71 20.57
N LEU A 224 -21.66 -7.70 21.43
CA LEU A 224 -22.76 -8.63 21.65
C LEU A 224 -23.96 -7.96 22.38
N PRO A 225 -25.16 -8.54 22.33
CA PRO A 225 -26.35 -7.95 22.96
C PRO A 225 -26.25 -7.69 24.46
N ASN A 226 -25.35 -8.38 25.14
CA ASN A 226 -25.06 -8.16 26.56
C ASN A 226 -24.26 -6.88 26.85
N GLU A 227 -23.75 -6.20 25.79
CA GLU A 227 -22.91 -4.98 25.83
C GLU A 227 -21.58 -5.14 26.62
N LYS A 228 -21.32 -6.33 27.15
CA LYS A 228 -20.14 -6.67 27.93
C LYS A 228 -19.10 -7.41 27.11
N SER A 229 -19.50 -8.00 26.00
CA SER A 229 -18.61 -8.78 25.15
C SER A 229 -18.48 -8.13 23.77
N SER A 230 -17.28 -8.04 23.27
CA SER A 230 -16.96 -7.53 21.94
C SER A 230 -15.96 -8.44 21.24
N PHE A 231 -15.96 -8.38 19.91
CA PHE A 231 -14.95 -9.04 19.10
C PHE A 231 -14.62 -8.23 17.86
N GLU A 232 -13.41 -8.44 17.35
CA GLU A 232 -12.93 -7.91 16.10
C GLU A 232 -12.28 -9.05 15.31
N ILE A 233 -12.58 -9.12 14.01
CA ILE A 233 -11.97 -10.09 13.09
C ILE A 233 -11.61 -9.35 11.81
N ALA A 234 -10.35 -9.46 11.41
CA ALA A 234 -9.86 -8.89 10.17
C ALA A 234 -9.11 -9.92 9.33
N GLY A 235 -9.26 -9.82 8.01
CA GLY A 235 -8.51 -10.62 7.04
C GLY A 235 -8.10 -9.75 5.85
N ALA A 236 -6.83 -9.79 5.47
CA ALA A 236 -6.31 -8.87 4.48
C ALA A 236 -5.07 -9.37 3.74
N LEU A 237 -4.77 -8.68 2.65
CA LEU A 237 -3.45 -8.64 2.05
C LEU A 237 -2.62 -7.55 2.75
N VAL A 238 -1.36 -7.84 3.05
CA VAL A 238 -0.42 -6.90 3.68
C VAL A 238 0.65 -6.53 2.68
N ARG A 239 0.97 -5.24 2.62
CA ARG A 239 2.05 -4.73 1.77
C ARG A 239 3.30 -4.35 2.57
N GLY A 240 3.15 -4.04 3.86
CA GLY A 240 4.22 -3.51 4.71
C GLY A 240 4.81 -4.53 5.67
N GLN A 241 6.14 -4.58 5.77
CA GLN A 241 6.90 -5.25 6.82
C GLN A 241 7.53 -4.19 7.73
N PHE A 242 7.42 -4.38 9.05
CA PHE A 242 8.01 -3.49 10.05
C PHE A 242 9.54 -3.61 10.05
N HIS A 243 10.22 -2.49 10.14
CA HIS A 243 11.66 -2.40 10.36
C HIS A 243 12.02 -1.20 11.22
N SER A 244 13.09 -1.33 12.01
CA SER A 244 13.67 -0.25 12.80
C SER A 244 15.09 0.01 12.33
N ASN A 245 15.41 1.27 12.05
CA ASN A 245 16.69 1.67 11.48
C ASN A 245 17.37 2.73 12.37
N ASN A 246 18.57 2.42 12.86
CA ASN A 246 19.40 3.36 13.60
C ASN A 246 20.16 4.24 12.60
N ILE A 247 19.92 5.53 12.63
CA ILE A 247 20.54 6.49 11.72
C ILE A 247 21.72 7.16 12.43
N VAL A 248 22.90 7.13 11.79
CA VAL A 248 24.08 7.82 12.29
C VAL A 248 24.03 9.30 11.90
N PRO A 249 23.87 10.23 12.85
CA PRO A 249 23.75 11.64 12.56
C PRO A 249 25.12 12.25 12.19
N GLN A 250 25.08 13.30 11.39
CA GLN A 250 26.26 14.11 11.07
C GLN A 250 26.02 15.54 11.56
N GLU A 251 27.04 16.15 12.17
CA GLU A 251 26.96 17.51 12.73
C GLU A 251 26.49 18.53 11.68
N GLY A 252 25.39 19.22 11.94
CA GLY A 252 24.83 20.24 11.06
C GLY A 252 24.20 19.72 9.77
N ASN A 253 24.20 18.42 9.51
CA ASN A 253 23.58 17.84 8.33
C ASN A 253 22.10 17.50 8.62
N GLN A 254 21.19 18.17 7.93
CA GLN A 254 19.75 17.94 8.06
C GLN A 254 19.24 16.76 7.18
N GLY A 255 20.10 16.19 6.35
CA GLY A 255 19.77 15.11 5.44
C GLY A 255 19.96 15.49 3.96
N PRO A 256 19.43 14.68 3.00
CA PRO A 256 18.60 13.51 3.28
C PRO A 256 19.36 12.33 3.89
N TYR A 257 18.80 11.72 4.92
CA TYR A 257 19.26 10.46 5.48
C TYR A 257 18.51 9.30 4.82
N LYS A 258 19.25 8.32 4.31
CA LYS A 258 18.69 7.16 3.63
C LYS A 258 18.23 6.11 4.63
N LEU A 259 16.96 5.69 4.55
CA LEU A 259 16.44 4.55 5.29
C LEU A 259 16.85 3.27 4.56
N THR A 260 17.25 2.26 5.32
CA THR A 260 17.70 0.97 4.79
C THR A 260 16.86 -0.17 5.35
N GLY A 261 16.73 -1.25 4.58
CA GLY A 261 16.08 -2.47 5.03
C GLY A 261 17.00 -3.37 5.87
N PRO A 262 16.50 -4.52 6.35
CA PRO A 262 17.25 -5.44 7.22
C PRO A 262 18.51 -6.00 6.57
N SER A 263 18.59 -6.07 5.24
CA SER A 263 19.79 -6.50 4.50
C SER A 263 20.54 -5.32 3.86
N ASN A 264 20.39 -4.09 4.41
CA ASN A 264 20.95 -2.84 3.88
C ASN A 264 20.48 -2.48 2.46
N GLU A 265 19.27 -2.84 2.10
CA GLU A 265 18.65 -2.42 0.85
C GLU A 265 18.45 -0.89 0.87
N LEU A 266 18.96 -0.22 -0.17
CA LEU A 266 18.94 1.24 -0.29
C LEU A 266 17.67 1.78 -0.98
N PHE A 267 16.93 0.93 -1.66
CA PHE A 267 15.75 1.30 -2.42
C PHE A 267 14.51 0.63 -1.80
N LEU A 268 13.96 1.29 -0.81
CA LEU A 268 12.77 0.84 -0.09
C LEU A 268 11.59 1.72 -0.44
N LEU A 269 10.46 1.10 -0.69
CA LEU A 269 9.18 1.77 -0.77
C LEU A 269 8.53 1.77 0.62
N ILE A 270 8.52 2.93 1.27
CA ILE A 270 7.96 3.07 2.62
C ILE A 270 6.43 3.17 2.55
N VAL A 271 5.73 2.47 3.43
CA VAL A 271 4.28 2.58 3.55
C VAL A 271 3.92 3.92 4.18
N SER A 272 3.22 4.76 3.44
CA SER A 272 2.89 6.13 3.88
C SER A 272 2.13 6.15 5.19
N GLY A 273 2.62 6.97 6.14
CA GLY A 273 2.03 7.15 7.47
C GLY A 273 2.32 6.01 8.45
N SER A 274 3.22 5.08 8.10
CA SER A 274 3.65 4.01 9.01
C SER A 274 4.89 4.39 9.81
N GLU A 275 5.56 5.48 9.43
CA GLU A 275 6.80 5.91 10.06
C GLU A 275 6.58 6.52 11.45
N ARG A 276 7.52 6.24 12.33
CA ARG A 276 7.71 6.87 13.64
C ARG A 276 9.18 7.24 13.77
N ILE A 277 9.49 8.51 13.77
CA ILE A 277 10.86 9.01 13.86
C ILE A 277 11.10 9.50 15.27
N TYR A 278 12.14 8.97 15.90
CA TYR A 278 12.53 9.33 17.26
C TYR A 278 13.87 10.03 17.25
N ALA A 279 14.00 11.06 18.07
CA ALA A 279 15.27 11.69 18.38
C ALA A 279 15.46 11.74 19.89
N ASN A 280 16.54 11.14 20.38
CA ASN A 280 16.83 10.98 21.81
C ASN A 280 15.63 10.39 22.59
N GLY A 281 14.93 9.39 22.00
CA GLY A 281 13.76 8.73 22.58
C GLY A 281 12.44 9.52 22.45
N ARG A 282 12.47 10.77 21.96
CA ARG A 282 11.27 11.59 21.75
C ARG A 282 10.72 11.37 20.34
N LEU A 283 9.44 11.05 20.23
CA LEU A 283 8.74 10.99 18.94
C LEU A 283 8.65 12.39 18.33
N LEU A 284 9.03 12.50 17.06
CA LEU A 284 9.01 13.73 16.27
C LEU A 284 7.73 13.83 15.44
N GLU A 285 7.36 15.07 15.07
CA GLU A 285 6.20 15.35 14.24
C GLU A 285 6.60 15.55 12.77
N ARG A 286 5.88 14.87 11.86
CA ARG A 286 6.06 15.04 10.42
C ARG A 286 5.35 16.28 9.90
N GLY A 287 5.98 17.00 8.98
CA GLY A 287 5.42 18.13 8.23
C GLY A 287 6.47 19.13 7.81
N GLU A 288 6.22 19.88 6.74
CA GLU A 288 7.13 20.93 6.26
C GLU A 288 7.40 22.00 7.33
N ASP A 289 6.38 22.31 8.14
CA ASP A 289 6.45 23.25 9.26
C ASP A 289 6.75 22.59 10.61
N LYS A 290 7.06 21.29 10.63
CA LYS A 290 7.31 20.49 11.83
C LYS A 290 8.79 20.06 11.93
N ASP A 291 9.04 18.88 12.50
CA ASP A 291 10.39 18.41 12.80
C ASP A 291 11.08 17.80 11.57
N TYR A 292 10.33 17.08 10.70
CA TYR A 292 10.88 16.40 9.54
C TYR A 292 9.87 16.20 8.39
N ILE A 293 10.39 15.90 7.20
CA ILE A 293 9.66 15.35 6.05
C ILE A 293 10.28 14.04 5.62
N LEU A 294 9.47 13.16 4.99
CA LEU A 294 9.91 11.86 4.48
C LEU A 294 9.46 11.68 3.04
N ASP A 295 10.42 11.36 2.17
CA ASP A 295 10.11 10.86 0.83
C ASP A 295 9.90 9.34 0.90
N TYR A 296 8.66 8.91 0.77
CA TYR A 296 8.27 7.50 0.88
C TYR A 296 8.78 6.64 -0.27
N ASN A 297 8.94 7.21 -1.47
CA ASN A 297 9.42 6.48 -2.65
C ASN A 297 10.93 6.32 -2.65
N ALA A 298 11.62 7.37 -2.21
CA ALA A 298 13.07 7.33 -2.09
C ALA A 298 13.55 6.72 -0.78
N GLY A 299 12.70 6.64 0.27
CA GLY A 299 13.11 6.26 1.61
C GLY A 299 14.10 7.27 2.20
N GLU A 300 13.86 8.58 1.99
CA GLU A 300 14.77 9.64 2.41
C GLU A 300 14.13 10.55 3.45
N LEU A 301 14.80 10.66 4.59
CA LEU A 301 14.38 11.47 5.73
C LEU A 301 15.15 12.80 5.74
N LEU A 302 14.44 13.90 5.72
CA LEU A 302 14.99 15.25 5.80
C LEU A 302 14.44 15.97 7.05
N PHE A 303 15.33 16.42 7.93
CA PHE A 303 14.96 17.21 9.09
C PHE A 303 14.79 18.68 8.73
N SER A 304 13.83 19.33 9.36
CA SER A 304 13.60 20.75 9.15
C SER A 304 14.62 21.60 9.93
N SER A 305 14.73 22.88 9.57
CA SER A 305 15.57 23.83 10.30
C SER A 305 15.11 24.09 11.75
N LYS A 306 13.89 23.69 12.11
CA LYS A 306 13.37 23.76 13.47
C LYS A 306 13.93 22.68 14.38
N PHE A 307 14.44 21.60 13.79
CA PHE A 307 15.05 20.48 14.51
C PHE A 307 16.50 20.28 14.03
N PRO A 308 17.47 21.10 14.53
CA PRO A 308 18.86 20.98 14.11
C PRO A 308 19.48 19.67 14.57
N ILE A 309 20.15 18.96 13.65
CA ILE A 309 20.85 17.71 13.94
C ILE A 309 22.26 18.00 14.41
N THR A 310 22.65 17.33 15.49
CA THR A 310 24.01 17.31 16.01
C THR A 310 24.58 15.90 15.99
N SER A 311 25.90 15.75 16.05
CA SER A 311 26.57 14.47 16.14
C SER A 311 26.16 13.62 17.36
N ASN A 312 25.61 14.25 18.39
CA ASN A 312 25.13 13.59 19.62
C ASN A 312 23.64 13.23 19.55
N THR A 313 22.91 13.60 18.51
CA THR A 313 21.51 13.28 18.34
C THR A 313 21.37 11.80 18.01
N ARG A 314 20.60 11.04 18.76
CA ARG A 314 20.29 9.64 18.43
C ARG A 314 18.99 9.59 17.65
N ILE A 315 19.05 9.05 16.45
CA ILE A 315 17.91 9.00 15.54
C ILE A 315 17.54 7.54 15.31
N VAL A 316 16.30 7.20 15.65
CA VAL A 316 15.71 5.89 15.34
C VAL A 316 14.50 6.11 14.45
N ALA A 317 14.48 5.42 13.31
CA ALA A 317 13.37 5.42 12.38
C ALA A 317 12.69 4.04 12.40
N GLU A 318 11.47 3.97 12.88
CA GLU A 318 10.60 2.81 12.76
C GLU A 318 9.63 3.04 11.60
N PHE A 319 9.46 2.08 10.72
CA PHE A 319 8.60 2.20 9.54
C PHE A 319 8.19 0.84 9.00
N GLN A 320 7.17 0.83 8.16
CA GLN A 320 6.83 -0.32 7.34
C GLN A 320 7.28 -0.07 5.90
N TYR A 321 7.92 -1.06 5.28
CA TYR A 321 8.37 -1.00 3.89
C TYR A 321 7.79 -2.17 3.10
N THR A 322 7.58 -1.97 1.80
CA THR A 322 7.04 -3.00 0.93
C THR A 322 8.15 -3.96 0.49
N GLU A 323 8.03 -5.21 0.92
CA GLU A 323 8.85 -6.31 0.43
C GLU A 323 8.10 -7.03 -0.70
N ASN A 324 8.57 -6.88 -1.95
CA ASN A 324 7.89 -7.42 -3.13
C ASN A 324 8.32 -8.87 -3.46
N ASN A 325 8.59 -9.71 -2.43
CA ASN A 325 9.04 -11.08 -2.66
C ASN A 325 7.88 -12.07 -2.78
N TYR A 326 6.91 -11.98 -1.87
CA TYR A 326 5.74 -12.86 -1.80
C TYR A 326 4.45 -12.09 -1.53
N THR A 327 3.33 -12.65 -1.97
CA THR A 327 2.01 -12.21 -1.51
C THR A 327 1.85 -12.59 -0.05
N ARG A 328 1.53 -11.63 0.83
CA ARG A 328 1.42 -11.81 2.28
C ARG A 328 -0.02 -11.62 2.73
N PHE A 329 -0.50 -12.56 3.52
CA PHE A 329 -1.84 -12.54 4.10
C PHE A 329 -1.77 -12.33 5.60
N ILE A 330 -2.73 -11.58 6.13
CA ILE A 330 -2.94 -11.41 7.57
C ILE A 330 -4.33 -11.91 7.95
N VAL A 331 -4.41 -12.56 9.10
CA VAL A 331 -5.64 -12.84 9.82
C VAL A 331 -5.45 -12.39 11.26
N TYR A 332 -6.36 -11.56 11.73
CA TYR A 332 -6.36 -11.05 13.09
C TYR A 332 -7.73 -11.26 13.72
N GLY A 333 -7.74 -11.63 14.98
CA GLY A 333 -8.96 -11.73 15.76
C GLY A 333 -8.69 -11.38 17.21
N THR A 334 -9.60 -10.64 17.83
CA THR A 334 -9.62 -10.40 19.27
C THR A 334 -11.03 -10.49 19.80
N GLY A 335 -11.15 -10.97 21.03
CA GLY A 335 -12.41 -11.00 21.75
C GLY A 335 -12.18 -10.54 23.19
N ALA A 336 -13.12 -9.77 23.73
CA ALA A 336 -13.05 -9.28 25.09
C ALA A 336 -14.39 -9.45 25.79
N HIS A 337 -14.34 -9.73 27.08
CA HIS A 337 -15.48 -9.71 27.98
C HIS A 337 -15.12 -8.87 29.19
N VAL A 338 -15.97 -7.87 29.49
CA VAL A 338 -15.73 -6.89 30.55
C VAL A 338 -16.88 -6.92 31.54
N GLU A 339 -16.56 -7.20 32.79
CA GLU A 339 -17.44 -7.05 33.96
C GLU A 339 -16.95 -5.89 34.83
N GLU A 340 -17.71 -5.51 35.84
CA GLU A 340 -17.39 -4.38 36.72
C GLU A 340 -16.01 -4.50 37.38
N LYS A 341 -15.63 -5.71 37.81
CA LYS A 341 -14.37 -5.97 38.53
C LYS A 341 -13.38 -6.85 37.77
N PHE A 342 -13.78 -7.37 36.63
CA PHE A 342 -12.99 -8.36 35.90
C PHE A 342 -13.14 -8.15 34.41
N SER A 343 -12.04 -8.24 33.69
CA SER A 343 -12.05 -8.35 32.23
C SER A 343 -11.11 -9.45 31.77
N ILE A 344 -11.53 -10.10 30.70
CA ILE A 344 -10.70 -11.07 29.98
C ILE A 344 -10.72 -10.75 28.50
N SER A 345 -9.59 -10.82 27.85
CA SER A 345 -9.49 -10.74 26.41
C SER A 345 -8.54 -11.80 25.86
N ALA A 346 -8.81 -12.25 24.66
CA ALA A 346 -7.93 -13.15 23.94
C ALA A 346 -7.69 -12.60 22.54
N TYR A 347 -6.53 -12.84 21.98
CA TYR A 347 -6.16 -12.39 20.65
C TYR A 347 -5.41 -13.48 19.89
N ALA A 348 -5.58 -13.43 18.57
CA ALA A 348 -4.88 -14.29 17.64
C ALA A 348 -4.46 -13.44 16.42
N TYR A 349 -3.22 -13.56 16.04
CA TYR A 349 -2.64 -12.89 14.88
C TYR A 349 -1.85 -13.92 14.07
N SER A 350 -2.02 -13.90 12.76
CA SER A 350 -1.24 -14.72 11.82
C SER A 350 -0.92 -13.89 10.59
N GLU A 351 0.35 -13.74 10.26
CA GLU A 351 0.85 -13.12 9.03
C GLU A 351 1.72 -14.13 8.30
N LYS A 352 1.32 -14.48 7.08
CA LYS A 352 1.90 -15.58 6.32
C LYS A 352 2.13 -15.23 4.87
N ASP A 353 3.33 -15.53 4.37
CA ASP A 353 3.66 -15.48 2.96
C ASP A 353 3.07 -16.65 2.19
N ALA A 354 2.52 -16.38 1.02
CA ALA A 354 2.03 -17.42 0.10
C ALA A 354 3.22 -18.13 -0.54
N LYS A 355 3.58 -19.30 -0.01
CA LYS A 355 4.76 -20.10 -0.39
C LYS A 355 4.98 -20.28 -1.89
N ASN A 356 3.90 -20.35 -2.67
CA ASN A 356 3.95 -20.60 -4.12
C ASN A 356 3.60 -19.37 -4.97
N GLN A 357 3.46 -18.18 -4.38
CA GLN A 357 3.09 -16.94 -5.05
C GLN A 357 4.19 -15.89 -4.88
N SER A 358 5.35 -16.16 -5.47
CA SER A 358 6.41 -15.16 -5.59
C SER A 358 5.97 -14.05 -6.55
N LEU A 359 6.18 -12.80 -6.17
CA LEU A 359 5.76 -11.62 -6.96
C LEU A 359 6.79 -11.24 -8.03
N GLN A 360 8.08 -11.54 -7.82
CA GLN A 360 9.13 -11.16 -8.75
C GLN A 360 9.39 -12.25 -9.79
N GLN A 361 9.79 -13.43 -9.37
CA GLN A 361 10.08 -14.56 -10.24
C GLN A 361 9.73 -15.87 -9.53
N PRO A 362 8.97 -16.78 -10.18
CA PRO A 362 8.68 -18.06 -9.59
C PRO A 362 9.98 -18.85 -9.37
N LEU A 363 10.12 -19.41 -8.16
CA LEU A 363 11.25 -20.25 -7.81
C LEU A 363 11.22 -21.56 -8.60
N THR A 364 12.36 -21.96 -9.13
CA THR A 364 12.55 -23.28 -9.73
C THR A 364 12.52 -24.36 -8.63
N ASP A 365 12.29 -25.62 -9.01
CA ASP A 365 12.26 -26.72 -8.05
C ASP A 365 13.64 -26.93 -7.40
N SER A 366 14.73 -26.68 -8.13
CA SER A 366 16.09 -26.70 -7.57
C SER A 366 16.28 -25.62 -6.48
N GLN A 367 15.78 -24.41 -6.72
CA GLN A 367 15.84 -23.31 -5.73
C GLN A 367 15.00 -23.62 -4.49
N LYS A 368 13.80 -24.21 -4.65
CA LYS A 368 12.98 -24.66 -3.53
C LYS A 368 13.68 -25.75 -2.72
N THR A 369 14.38 -26.68 -3.38
CA THR A 369 15.19 -27.70 -2.70
C THR A 369 16.35 -27.07 -1.93
N THR A 370 17.06 -26.11 -2.53
CA THR A 370 18.11 -25.35 -1.82
C THR A 370 17.56 -24.68 -0.57
N LEU A 371 16.42 -24.01 -0.66
CA LEU A 371 15.77 -23.38 0.50
C LEU A 371 15.35 -24.42 1.56
N ALA A 372 14.80 -25.57 1.14
CA ALA A 372 14.41 -26.63 2.05
C ALA A 372 15.61 -27.24 2.81
N GLU A 373 16.75 -27.30 2.18
CA GLU A 373 18.00 -27.81 2.77
C GLU A 373 18.74 -26.79 3.63
N ALA A 374 18.55 -25.49 3.34
CA ALA A 374 19.23 -24.40 4.01
C ALA A 374 18.77 -24.16 5.45
N GLY A 375 17.54 -24.54 5.82
CA GLY A 375 16.96 -24.10 7.09
C GLY A 375 16.79 -22.59 7.11
N ASP A 376 17.02 -21.98 8.27
CA ASP A 376 16.99 -20.53 8.49
C ASP A 376 18.35 -19.85 8.24
N ASN A 377 19.35 -20.62 7.80
CA ASN A 377 20.68 -20.11 7.57
C ASN A 377 20.76 -19.30 6.27
N LEU A 378 20.76 -17.97 6.39
CA LEU A 378 20.83 -17.01 5.27
C LEU A 378 22.02 -17.26 4.32
N ASN A 379 23.16 -17.71 4.82
CA ASN A 379 24.34 -17.99 4.00
C ASN A 379 24.15 -19.20 3.06
N LEU A 380 23.25 -20.11 3.38
CA LEU A 380 22.89 -21.27 2.56
C LEU A 380 21.69 -21.01 1.65
N GLN A 381 20.94 -19.98 1.91
CA GLN A 381 19.79 -19.57 1.10
C GLN A 381 20.22 -18.78 -0.14
N THR A 382 21.21 -19.29 -0.85
CA THR A 382 21.77 -18.62 -2.04
C THR A 382 21.88 -19.58 -3.22
N VAL A 383 21.83 -19.03 -4.42
CA VAL A 383 22.07 -19.76 -5.68
C VAL A 383 23.12 -19.06 -6.51
N ASP A 384 23.81 -19.84 -7.32
CA ASP A 384 24.77 -19.33 -8.30
C ASP A 384 24.03 -18.43 -9.33
N SER A 385 24.59 -17.25 -9.55
CA SER A 385 24.02 -16.26 -10.48
C SER A 385 24.40 -16.49 -11.93
N ALA A 386 25.31 -17.42 -12.20
CA ALA A 386 25.89 -17.62 -13.51
C ALA A 386 24.88 -18.21 -14.51
N VAL A 387 24.65 -17.50 -15.59
CA VAL A 387 23.78 -17.92 -16.71
C VAL A 387 24.65 -18.19 -17.94
N PRO A 388 24.61 -19.40 -18.53
CA PRO A 388 25.30 -19.69 -19.77
C PRO A 388 24.89 -18.69 -20.86
N THR A 389 25.85 -18.01 -21.48
CA THR A 389 25.57 -16.92 -22.43
C THR A 389 26.51 -17.02 -23.62
N PRO A 390 26.00 -16.88 -24.87
CA PRO A 390 26.87 -16.81 -26.04
C PRO A 390 27.81 -15.63 -25.98
N TYR A 391 28.94 -15.75 -26.62
CA TYR A 391 29.94 -14.66 -26.71
C TYR A 391 29.32 -13.38 -27.31
N SER A 392 29.59 -12.28 -26.68
CA SER A 392 29.28 -10.92 -27.16
C SER A 392 30.38 -9.96 -26.71
N SER A 393 30.88 -9.14 -27.62
CA SER A 393 31.90 -8.10 -27.31
C SER A 393 31.32 -6.95 -26.46
N GLU A 394 30.01 -6.84 -26.35
CA GLU A 394 29.30 -5.78 -25.59
C GLU A 394 29.01 -6.20 -24.16
N ARG A 395 29.28 -7.46 -23.78
CA ARG A 395 28.97 -8.00 -22.46
C ARG A 395 30.26 -8.39 -21.71
N VAL A 396 30.21 -8.23 -20.40
CA VAL A 396 31.24 -8.74 -19.49
C VAL A 396 30.91 -10.21 -19.20
N LEU A 397 31.75 -11.11 -19.71
CA LEU A 397 31.56 -12.55 -19.63
C LEU A 397 32.68 -13.23 -18.83
N TYR A 398 32.35 -14.34 -18.22
CA TYR A 398 33.23 -15.12 -17.35
C TYR A 398 33.32 -16.56 -17.81
N SER A 399 34.46 -17.17 -17.65
CA SER A 399 34.64 -18.62 -17.76
C SER A 399 34.58 -19.25 -16.35
N LYS A 400 34.06 -20.47 -16.29
CA LYS A 400 33.96 -21.27 -15.07
C LYS A 400 35.20 -22.12 -14.88
N THR A 401 35.88 -22.00 -13.75
CA THR A 401 37.04 -22.81 -13.38
C THR A 401 36.92 -23.34 -11.95
N MET A 402 37.75 -24.30 -11.60
CA MET A 402 37.80 -24.86 -10.23
C MET A 402 39.10 -24.45 -9.56
N ILE A 403 39.03 -23.76 -8.44
CA ILE A 403 40.18 -23.39 -7.62
C ILE A 403 39.96 -23.95 -6.20
N ASN A 404 40.83 -24.79 -5.72
CA ASN A 404 40.74 -25.43 -4.39
C ASN A 404 39.40 -26.13 -4.13
N GLY A 405 38.82 -26.79 -5.16
CA GLY A 405 37.56 -27.50 -5.06
C GLY A 405 36.29 -26.62 -5.08
N LYS A 406 36.44 -25.30 -5.23
CA LYS A 406 35.34 -24.34 -5.36
C LYS A 406 35.21 -23.85 -6.81
N THR A 407 33.99 -23.65 -7.25
CA THR A 407 33.69 -23.00 -8.53
C THR A 407 34.07 -21.53 -8.45
N VAL A 408 34.86 -21.07 -9.42
CA VAL A 408 35.30 -19.69 -9.56
C VAL A 408 35.01 -19.19 -10.96
N TYR A 409 34.52 -17.99 -11.07
CA TYR A 409 34.28 -17.28 -12.33
C TYR A 409 35.39 -16.31 -12.62
N VAL A 410 36.06 -16.50 -13.75
CA VAL A 410 37.22 -15.67 -14.18
C VAL A 410 36.82 -14.88 -15.43
N TYR A 411 36.97 -13.58 -15.37
CA TYR A 411 36.74 -12.72 -16.54
C TYR A 411 37.53 -13.16 -17.74
N THR A 412 36.88 -13.27 -18.89
CA THR A 412 37.55 -13.68 -20.15
C THR A 412 36.89 -13.01 -21.37
N THR A 413 37.73 -12.74 -22.37
CA THR A 413 37.32 -12.30 -23.70
C THR A 413 37.46 -13.40 -24.76
N ASP A 414 37.85 -14.61 -24.36
CA ASP A 414 38.04 -15.75 -25.26
C ASP A 414 36.70 -16.36 -25.63
N SER A 415 36.32 -16.25 -26.90
CA SER A 415 35.05 -16.77 -27.44
C SER A 415 34.99 -18.31 -27.56
N ASN A 416 36.13 -19.02 -27.37
CA ASN A 416 36.17 -20.48 -27.49
C ASN A 416 35.87 -21.21 -26.18
N GLN A 417 35.65 -20.49 -25.09
CA GLN A 417 35.29 -21.06 -23.78
C GLN A 417 33.78 -21.12 -23.56
N ASN A 418 33.39 -21.96 -22.62
CA ASN A 418 32.02 -21.90 -22.10
C ASN A 418 31.84 -20.63 -21.27
N LEU A 419 31.03 -19.71 -21.77
CA LEU A 419 30.90 -18.37 -21.21
C LEU A 419 29.63 -18.24 -20.38
N PHE A 420 29.73 -17.45 -19.34
CA PHE A 420 28.63 -17.15 -18.40
C PHE A 420 28.53 -15.65 -18.19
N GLU A 421 27.32 -15.16 -18.17
CA GLU A 421 26.98 -13.87 -17.60
C GLU A 421 26.78 -14.08 -16.09
N VAL A 422 27.56 -13.38 -15.25
CA VAL A 422 27.58 -13.55 -13.80
C VAL A 422 27.21 -12.23 -13.12
N ARG A 423 26.27 -12.27 -12.19
CA ARG A 423 25.93 -11.13 -11.34
C ARG A 423 26.66 -11.26 -10.01
N PHE A 424 27.35 -10.20 -9.62
CA PHE A 424 28.04 -10.14 -8.34
C PHE A 424 27.30 -9.21 -7.40
N GLN A 425 27.03 -9.71 -6.19
CA GLN A 425 26.39 -8.95 -5.13
C GLN A 425 27.45 -8.54 -4.10
N TRP A 426 27.34 -7.33 -3.60
CA TRP A 426 28.11 -6.89 -2.44
C TRP A 426 27.60 -7.62 -1.19
N VAL A 427 28.48 -8.30 -0.48
CA VAL A 427 28.16 -9.11 0.71
C VAL A 427 28.76 -8.55 1.99
N GLY A 428 29.42 -7.39 1.91
CA GLY A 428 30.12 -6.76 3.01
C GLY A 428 31.63 -6.73 2.80
N ALA A 429 32.31 -5.80 3.48
CA ALA A 429 33.76 -5.69 3.41
C ALA A 429 34.40 -6.98 3.95
N GLN A 430 35.27 -7.60 3.14
CA GLN A 430 35.97 -8.84 3.46
C GLN A 430 35.04 -10.05 3.77
N GLN A 431 33.84 -10.06 3.22
CA GLN A 431 32.91 -11.19 3.39
C GLN A 431 32.70 -11.99 2.10
N GLY A 432 33.21 -11.53 0.98
CA GLY A 432 33.16 -12.19 -0.31
C GLY A 432 34.52 -12.65 -0.82
N ASN A 433 34.52 -13.31 -1.99
CA ASN A 433 35.73 -13.79 -2.66
C ASN A 433 35.99 -13.07 -3.97
N TYR A 434 35.34 -11.93 -4.23
CA TYR A 434 35.55 -11.12 -5.43
C TYR A 434 35.69 -9.66 -5.06
N GLN A 435 36.52 -8.96 -5.86
CA GLN A 435 36.69 -7.51 -5.81
C GLN A 435 36.37 -6.92 -7.17
N GLN A 436 35.78 -5.71 -7.17
CA GLN A 436 35.52 -4.97 -8.38
C GLN A 436 36.85 -4.33 -8.87
N ARG A 437 37.17 -4.52 -10.13
CA ARG A 437 38.28 -3.82 -10.77
C ARG A 437 37.95 -2.34 -10.94
N THR A 438 38.90 -1.49 -10.61
CA THR A 438 38.78 -0.03 -10.73
C THR A 438 39.48 0.53 -11.97
N ASP A 439 40.25 -0.30 -12.68
CA ASP A 439 41.14 0.09 -13.78
C ASP A 439 40.52 -0.09 -15.18
N THR A 440 39.25 -0.46 -15.28
CA THR A 440 38.63 -0.76 -16.58
C THR A 440 37.54 0.25 -16.95
N ALA A 441 37.62 0.75 -18.21
CA ALA A 441 36.54 1.52 -18.82
C ALA A 441 35.40 0.65 -19.39
N ALA A 442 35.58 -0.67 -19.42
CA ALA A 442 34.68 -1.63 -20.10
C ALA A 442 33.52 -2.15 -19.23
N GLY A 443 33.10 -1.42 -18.21
CA GLY A 443 32.07 -1.84 -17.31
C GLY A 443 32.58 -2.40 -15.97
N ARG A 444 31.66 -2.96 -15.17
CA ARG A 444 31.99 -3.52 -13.85
C ARG A 444 32.52 -4.93 -14.01
N ILE A 445 33.86 -5.10 -13.94
CA ILE A 445 34.54 -6.40 -13.94
C ILE A 445 34.89 -6.78 -12.51
N PHE A 446 34.65 -8.03 -12.14
CA PHE A 446 34.96 -8.58 -10.82
C PHE A 446 36.03 -9.67 -10.95
N GLU A 447 37.00 -9.64 -10.04
CA GLU A 447 38.09 -10.60 -9.98
C GLU A 447 38.03 -11.42 -8.70
N TYR A 448 38.32 -12.71 -8.83
CA TYR A 448 38.41 -13.61 -7.69
C TYR A 448 39.67 -13.29 -6.85
N VAL A 449 39.44 -13.15 -5.56
CA VAL A 449 40.51 -13.01 -4.56
C VAL A 449 40.46 -14.22 -3.62
N ALA A 450 41.56 -14.94 -3.56
CA ALA A 450 41.63 -16.15 -2.73
C ALA A 450 41.55 -15.78 -1.24
N PRO A 451 40.83 -16.56 -0.42
CA PRO A 451 40.80 -16.36 1.02
C PRO A 451 42.19 -16.63 1.63
N ILE A 452 42.57 -15.84 2.63
CA ILE A 452 43.78 -16.00 3.41
C ILE A 452 43.43 -16.65 4.75
N ASN A 453 44.00 -17.79 5.05
CA ASN A 453 43.70 -18.57 6.26
C ASN A 453 42.20 -18.84 6.46
N GLY A 454 41.45 -19.03 5.36
CA GLY A 454 40.01 -19.26 5.41
C GLY A 454 39.15 -17.98 5.50
N ILE A 455 39.77 -16.82 5.66
CA ILE A 455 39.08 -15.53 5.74
C ILE A 455 38.93 -14.95 4.31
N PRO A 456 37.71 -14.63 3.85
CA PRO A 456 37.49 -13.96 2.57
C PRO A 456 38.23 -12.62 2.50
N GLN A 457 38.68 -12.24 1.30
CA GLN A 457 39.46 -11.01 1.07
C GLN A 457 38.77 -10.06 0.10
N GLY A 458 37.64 -10.45 -0.43
CA GLY A 458 36.83 -9.63 -1.33
C GLY A 458 35.53 -9.18 -0.67
N ASP A 459 34.81 -8.33 -1.37
CA ASP A 459 33.59 -7.70 -0.90
C ASP A 459 32.33 -8.21 -1.62
N PHE A 460 32.52 -9.01 -2.69
CA PHE A 460 31.48 -9.47 -3.59
C PHE A 460 31.42 -11.00 -3.68
N SER A 461 30.19 -11.52 -3.96
CA SER A 461 29.91 -12.94 -4.21
C SER A 461 29.09 -13.10 -5.51
N PRO A 462 29.32 -14.18 -6.29
CA PRO A 462 28.50 -14.51 -7.46
C PRO A 462 27.18 -15.16 -7.08
N ASN A 463 26.91 -15.36 -5.81
CA ASN A 463 25.68 -15.97 -5.34
C ASN A 463 24.59 -14.91 -5.13
N ILE A 464 23.38 -15.24 -5.55
CA ILE A 464 22.20 -14.40 -5.32
C ILE A 464 21.42 -14.99 -4.15
N PRO A 465 21.08 -14.19 -3.11
CA PRO A 465 20.23 -14.65 -2.04
C PRO A 465 18.81 -14.95 -2.57
N LEU A 466 18.25 -16.03 -2.09
CA LEU A 466 16.85 -16.38 -2.31
C LEU A 466 16.01 -15.86 -1.15
N ALA A 467 14.97 -15.11 -1.46
CA ALA A 467 14.00 -14.71 -0.46
C ALA A 467 13.18 -15.93 -0.02
N THR A 468 13.03 -16.10 1.29
CA THR A 468 12.21 -17.15 1.90
C THR A 468 10.83 -16.65 2.25
N PRO A 469 9.77 -17.45 2.05
CA PRO A 469 8.44 -17.14 2.58
C PRO A 469 8.42 -17.38 4.08
N LYS A 470 7.87 -16.43 4.84
CA LYS A 470 7.87 -16.39 6.31
C LYS A 470 6.45 -16.56 6.88
N LEU A 471 6.39 -16.94 8.15
CA LEU A 471 5.17 -17.00 8.95
C LEU A 471 5.45 -16.42 10.32
N ILE A 472 4.59 -15.54 10.81
CA ILE A 472 4.54 -15.14 12.20
C ILE A 472 3.12 -15.32 12.72
N GLU A 473 2.98 -16.03 13.85
CA GLU A 473 1.73 -16.22 14.57
C GLU A 473 1.92 -15.82 16.02
N ILE A 474 0.96 -15.07 16.57
CA ILE A 474 0.97 -14.66 17.97
C ILE A 474 -0.42 -14.93 18.54
N LEU A 475 -0.46 -15.67 19.62
CA LEU A 475 -1.67 -15.97 20.38
C LEU A 475 -1.50 -15.49 21.81
N GLY A 476 -2.53 -14.91 22.41
CA GLY A 476 -2.43 -14.50 23.79
C GLY A 476 -3.77 -14.32 24.49
N VAL A 477 -3.67 -14.26 25.80
CA VAL A 477 -4.79 -14.02 26.71
C VAL A 477 -4.35 -12.99 27.75
N LYS A 478 -5.19 -11.98 27.96
CA LYS A 478 -5.02 -10.96 28.98
C LYS A 478 -6.20 -11.01 29.95
N ALA A 479 -5.93 -10.99 31.23
CA ALA A 479 -6.91 -10.88 32.30
C ALA A 479 -6.59 -9.64 33.16
N ALA A 480 -7.60 -8.86 33.50
CA ALA A 480 -7.47 -7.78 34.46
C ALA A 480 -8.51 -7.92 35.56
N PHE A 481 -8.09 -7.67 36.79
CA PHE A 481 -8.93 -7.77 37.99
C PHE A 481 -8.82 -6.51 38.82
N HIS A 482 -9.96 -5.88 39.08
CA HIS A 482 -10.09 -4.65 39.86
C HIS A 482 -10.97 -4.94 41.09
N PRO A 483 -10.41 -5.55 42.17
CA PRO A 483 -11.19 -5.89 43.36
C PRO A 483 -11.82 -4.65 44.00
N THR A 484 -11.15 -3.53 43.89
CA THR A 484 -11.61 -2.20 44.30
C THR A 484 -11.19 -1.15 43.27
N ASP A 485 -11.79 0.05 43.27
CA ASP A 485 -11.40 1.18 42.40
C ASP A 485 -9.95 1.65 42.62
N LYS A 486 -9.28 1.14 43.66
CA LYS A 486 -7.91 1.50 44.03
C LYS A 486 -6.89 0.42 43.75
N THR A 487 -7.34 -0.75 43.34
CA THR A 487 -6.46 -1.92 43.11
C THR A 487 -6.65 -2.45 41.71
N SER A 488 -5.56 -2.58 40.96
CA SER A 488 -5.52 -3.20 39.63
C SER A 488 -4.48 -4.27 39.56
N VAL A 489 -4.86 -5.41 39.04
CA VAL A 489 -3.96 -6.54 38.75
C VAL A 489 -4.20 -6.97 37.33
N GLU A 490 -3.15 -7.04 36.54
CA GLU A 490 -3.21 -7.49 35.13
C GLU A 490 -2.22 -8.61 34.90
N LEU A 491 -2.63 -9.61 34.14
CA LEU A 491 -1.79 -10.69 33.65
C LEU A 491 -2.03 -10.90 32.17
N GLU A 492 -0.95 -10.95 31.41
CA GLU A 492 -0.99 -11.29 29.99
C GLU A 492 0.00 -12.41 29.71
N LEU A 493 -0.45 -13.44 29.01
CA LEU A 493 0.37 -14.55 28.52
C LEU A 493 0.27 -14.63 27.02
N SER A 494 1.40 -14.79 26.37
CA SER A 494 1.49 -14.82 24.92
C SER A 494 2.42 -15.92 24.43
N SER A 495 2.13 -16.47 23.26
CA SER A 495 2.98 -17.40 22.53
C SER A 495 3.16 -16.91 21.11
N SER A 496 4.39 -16.93 20.62
CA SER A 496 4.71 -16.67 19.22
C SER A 496 5.19 -17.93 18.51
N ASN A 497 4.97 -17.99 17.19
CA ASN A 497 5.53 -18.98 16.28
C ASN A 497 6.06 -18.21 15.06
N TYR A 498 7.38 -18.14 14.92
CA TYR A 498 8.04 -17.40 13.84
C TYR A 498 8.90 -18.33 13.00
N ASP A 499 8.42 -18.68 11.82
CA ASP A 499 9.11 -19.51 10.83
C ASP A 499 9.67 -18.62 9.74
N GLN A 500 11.00 -18.56 9.62
CA GLN A 500 11.70 -17.71 8.65
C GLN A 500 11.82 -18.36 7.27
N ASN A 501 11.51 -19.66 7.15
CA ASN A 501 11.62 -20.39 5.90
C ASN A 501 10.58 -21.50 5.77
N LEU A 502 9.40 -21.19 5.29
CA LEU A 502 8.31 -22.14 5.09
C LEU A 502 8.65 -23.31 4.13
N PHE A 503 9.76 -23.27 3.39
CA PHE A 503 10.21 -24.40 2.58
C PHE A 503 10.94 -25.45 3.41
N SER A 504 11.56 -25.08 4.52
CA SER A 504 12.33 -25.99 5.36
C SER A 504 11.51 -26.50 6.56
N GLN A 505 11.88 -27.68 7.05
CA GLN A 505 11.49 -28.22 8.36
C GLN A 505 12.70 -28.34 9.29
N LYS A 506 13.89 -27.95 8.83
CA LYS A 506 15.07 -27.84 9.67
C LYS A 506 14.90 -26.60 10.54
N ASP A 507 15.51 -26.64 11.71
CA ASP A 507 15.55 -25.53 12.67
C ASP A 507 14.18 -25.10 13.24
N SER A 508 13.08 -25.88 13.01
CA SER A 508 11.72 -25.55 13.49
C SER A 508 11.57 -25.63 15.03
N GLN A 509 12.64 -25.97 15.75
CA GLN A 509 12.60 -26.09 17.21
C GLN A 509 12.67 -24.74 17.93
N ASP A 510 13.24 -23.73 17.31
CA ASP A 510 13.39 -22.36 17.80
C ASP A 510 12.28 -21.41 17.32
N ASN A 511 11.35 -21.88 16.48
CA ASN A 511 10.23 -21.08 15.97
C ASN A 511 9.26 -20.61 17.06
N LYS A 512 9.17 -21.34 18.18
CA LYS A 512 8.17 -21.10 19.23
C LYS A 512 8.78 -20.49 20.46
N GLY A 513 8.12 -19.47 20.99
CA GLY A 513 8.48 -18.82 22.23
C GLY A 513 7.26 -18.42 23.05
N LEU A 514 7.46 -18.26 24.33
CA LEU A 514 6.47 -17.83 25.31
C LEU A 514 6.87 -16.51 25.94
N ALA A 515 5.87 -15.71 26.31
CA ALA A 515 6.06 -14.48 27.06
C ALA A 515 4.93 -14.26 28.06
N GLY A 516 5.25 -13.59 29.17
CA GLY A 516 4.30 -13.25 30.22
C GLY A 516 4.56 -11.87 30.78
N HIS A 517 3.49 -11.12 31.00
CA HIS A 517 3.50 -9.79 31.61
C HIS A 517 2.54 -9.78 32.78
N PHE A 518 3.04 -9.36 33.96
CA PHE A 518 2.24 -9.12 35.14
C PHE A 518 2.37 -7.68 35.58
N ASN A 519 1.24 -7.03 35.89
CA ASN A 519 1.22 -5.66 36.39
C ASN A 519 0.31 -5.52 37.60
N PHE A 520 0.77 -4.81 38.62
CA PHE A 520 0.06 -4.53 39.86
C PHE A 520 0.13 -3.05 40.20
N ASN A 521 -1.04 -2.47 40.53
CA ASN A 521 -1.13 -1.09 41.00
C ASN A 521 -2.09 -1.02 42.21
N GLN A 522 -1.67 -0.33 43.27
CA GLN A 522 -2.46 -0.08 44.45
C GLN A 522 -2.42 1.39 44.86
N ASN A 523 -3.58 2.04 44.89
CA ASN A 523 -3.73 3.41 45.34
C ASN A 523 -4.17 3.42 46.82
N ILE A 524 -3.45 4.13 47.67
CA ILE A 524 -3.72 4.29 49.10
C ILE A 524 -3.84 5.77 49.37
N SER A 525 -5.02 6.22 49.84
CA SER A 525 -5.22 7.60 50.23
C SER A 525 -5.25 7.75 51.75
N PHE A 526 -4.38 8.58 52.28
CA PHE A 526 -4.32 8.89 53.70
C PHE A 526 -4.26 10.40 53.91
N LYS A 527 -5.34 10.95 54.44
CA LYS A 527 -5.52 12.40 54.58
C LYS A 527 -5.38 13.11 53.21
N SER A 528 -4.39 14.00 53.08
CA SER A 528 -4.09 14.71 51.84
C SER A 528 -3.02 14.02 50.99
N TRP A 529 -2.51 12.89 51.42
CA TRP A 529 -1.53 12.10 50.68
C TRP A 529 -2.17 11.01 49.87
N ASN A 530 -1.77 10.90 48.62
CA ASN A 530 -2.07 9.74 47.77
C ASN A 530 -0.76 8.98 47.54
N THR A 531 -0.77 7.68 47.82
CA THR A 531 0.35 6.80 47.62
C THR A 531 -0.04 5.77 46.58
N THR A 532 0.70 5.67 45.48
CA THR A 532 0.56 4.60 44.50
C THR A 532 1.71 3.63 44.65
N LEU A 533 1.42 2.38 44.97
CA LEU A 533 2.37 1.28 44.86
C LEU A 533 2.20 0.65 43.50
N PHE A 534 3.31 0.42 42.79
CA PHE A 534 3.28 -0.20 41.46
C PHE A 534 4.35 -1.28 41.35
N GLY A 535 4.07 -2.28 40.52
CA GLY A 535 5.04 -3.33 40.21
C GLY A 535 4.65 -4.04 38.93
N SER A 536 5.65 -4.32 38.06
CA SER A 536 5.49 -5.16 36.90
C SER A 536 6.60 -6.20 36.79
N TYR A 537 6.31 -7.28 36.13
CA TYR A 537 7.25 -8.35 35.83
C TYR A 537 7.00 -8.86 34.42
N ASP A 538 8.05 -8.83 33.61
CA ASP A 538 8.07 -9.37 32.27
C ASP A 538 8.97 -10.59 32.20
N TYR A 539 8.49 -11.64 31.57
CA TYR A 539 9.26 -12.80 31.16
C TYR A 539 9.12 -12.99 29.66
N VAL A 540 10.23 -13.03 28.93
CA VAL A 540 10.27 -13.23 27.49
C VAL A 540 11.30 -14.31 27.17
N GLU A 541 10.85 -15.42 26.58
CA GLU A 541 11.75 -16.45 26.07
C GLU A 541 12.57 -15.94 24.88
N GLN A 542 13.77 -16.49 24.70
CA GLN A 542 14.69 -16.13 23.63
C GLN A 542 14.08 -16.31 22.23
N ASN A 543 13.18 -17.26 22.05
CA ASN A 543 12.53 -17.57 20.78
C ASN A 543 11.20 -16.84 20.60
N TYR A 544 10.81 -16.00 21.56
CA TYR A 544 9.61 -15.20 21.42
C TYR A 544 9.86 -14.02 20.46
N ASN A 545 9.05 -13.93 19.43
CA ASN A 545 9.14 -12.87 18.43
C ASN A 545 7.91 -11.95 18.49
N ASN A 546 8.17 -10.65 18.64
CA ASN A 546 7.16 -9.61 18.58
C ASN A 546 6.89 -9.17 17.14
N LEU A 547 5.73 -8.60 16.94
CA LEU A 547 5.37 -8.02 15.64
C LEU A 547 6.07 -6.67 15.40
N GLU A 548 6.15 -5.84 16.44
CA GLU A 548 6.86 -4.56 16.50
C GLU A 548 7.73 -4.51 17.75
N GLY A 549 8.40 -3.39 18.03
CA GLY A 549 9.24 -3.28 19.23
C GLY A 549 8.44 -3.48 20.51
N LEU A 550 8.92 -4.37 21.41
CA LEU A 550 8.29 -4.62 22.70
C LEU A 550 8.56 -3.49 23.70
N TYR A 551 9.79 -3.01 23.73
CA TYR A 551 10.25 -1.97 24.66
C TYR A 551 10.44 -0.63 23.93
N GLN A 552 10.72 0.44 24.71
CA GLN A 552 11.03 1.74 24.15
C GLN A 552 12.29 1.71 23.29
N VAL A 553 12.37 2.58 22.31
CA VAL A 553 13.48 2.62 21.32
C VAL A 553 14.87 2.81 21.94
N GLU A 554 14.95 3.41 23.14
CA GLU A 554 16.22 3.61 23.87
C GLU A 554 16.55 2.47 24.86
N PHE A 555 15.72 1.42 24.94
CA PHE A 555 15.85 0.33 25.90
C PHE A 555 17.24 -0.32 25.89
N LEU A 556 17.73 -0.70 24.72
CA LEU A 556 19.04 -1.35 24.57
C LEU A 556 20.18 -0.46 25.12
N ARG A 557 20.10 0.83 24.85
CA ARG A 557 21.09 1.80 25.35
C ARG A 557 20.98 1.99 26.86
N ASP A 558 19.77 2.16 27.37
CA ASP A 558 19.56 2.44 28.80
C ASP A 558 20.07 1.29 29.68
N TRP A 559 20.02 0.09 29.13
CA TRP A 559 20.56 -1.10 29.77
C TRP A 559 21.98 -1.47 29.30
N ASN A 560 22.60 -0.67 28.42
CA ASN A 560 23.92 -0.94 27.82
C ASN A 560 24.01 -2.33 27.18
N LEU A 561 23.01 -2.67 26.36
CA LEU A 561 22.91 -3.95 25.67
C LEU A 561 23.38 -3.82 24.21
N GLU A 562 23.89 -4.92 23.66
CA GLU A 562 24.15 -5.06 22.23
C GLU A 562 22.83 -5.21 21.47
N GLU A 563 22.82 -4.92 20.16
CA GLU A 563 21.61 -4.99 19.31
C GLU A 563 20.95 -6.39 19.33
N ASN A 564 21.74 -7.44 19.52
CA ASN A 564 21.25 -8.80 19.60
C ASN A 564 21.29 -9.32 21.04
N ILE A 565 20.16 -9.34 21.72
CA ILE A 565 20.02 -9.96 23.04
C ILE A 565 19.69 -11.44 22.82
N PHE A 566 20.60 -12.31 23.25
CA PHE A 566 20.37 -13.75 23.22
C PHE A 566 20.02 -14.25 24.63
N GLY A 567 18.98 -15.07 24.72
CA GLY A 567 18.55 -15.70 25.95
C GLY A 567 17.23 -15.18 26.51
N ASN A 568 16.74 -15.87 27.53
CA ASN A 568 15.50 -15.50 28.21
C ASN A 568 15.69 -14.18 28.97
N GLN A 569 14.70 -13.28 28.87
CA GLN A 569 14.72 -11.98 29.51
C GLN A 569 13.72 -11.93 30.66
N GLN A 570 14.11 -11.28 31.74
CA GLN A 570 13.25 -11.00 32.89
C GLN A 570 13.45 -9.56 33.30
N LEU A 571 12.39 -8.76 33.23
CA LEU A 571 12.40 -7.38 33.65
C LEU A 571 11.45 -7.15 34.82
N ILE A 572 11.98 -6.63 35.90
CA ILE A 572 11.21 -6.26 37.10
C ILE A 572 11.22 -4.74 37.18
N HIS A 573 10.06 -4.16 37.33
CA HIS A 573 9.90 -2.76 37.67
C HIS A 573 8.99 -2.64 38.88
N SER A 574 9.42 -1.93 39.93
CA SER A 574 8.62 -1.76 41.15
C SER A 574 8.93 -0.43 41.81
N GLY A 575 7.96 0.09 42.56
CA GLY A 575 8.17 1.35 43.24
C GLY A 575 6.93 1.93 43.90
N PHE A 576 7.06 3.18 44.30
CA PHE A 576 5.95 3.92 44.86
C PHE A 576 5.99 5.41 44.43
N SER A 577 4.83 6.00 44.34
CA SER A 577 4.67 7.45 44.19
C SER A 577 3.89 8.00 45.39
N LEU A 578 4.38 9.11 45.97
CA LEU A 578 3.73 9.86 47.04
C LEU A 578 3.33 11.22 46.48
N ASP A 579 2.03 11.50 46.43
CA ASP A 579 1.51 12.76 45.89
C ASP A 579 0.75 13.54 46.94
N HIS A 580 1.07 14.83 47.06
CA HIS A 580 0.35 15.74 47.92
C HIS A 580 0.07 17.06 47.21
N PRO A 581 -1.19 17.56 47.17
CA PRO A 581 -1.61 18.69 46.32
C PRO A 581 -0.90 20.01 46.63
N LYS A 582 -0.30 20.17 47.82
CA LYS A 582 0.37 21.42 48.21
C LYS A 582 1.90 21.30 48.31
N THR A 583 2.43 20.11 48.60
CA THR A 583 3.86 19.95 48.87
C THR A 583 4.63 19.31 47.74
N GLY A 584 3.94 18.76 46.73
CA GLY A 584 4.57 18.15 45.56
C GLY A 584 4.49 16.65 45.57
N SER A 585 5.26 15.99 44.68
CA SER A 585 5.30 14.54 44.49
C SER A 585 6.72 14.00 44.67
N LEU A 586 6.80 12.76 45.12
CA LEU A 586 8.03 11.97 45.23
C LEU A 586 7.74 10.60 44.60
N THR A 587 8.47 10.22 43.57
CA THR A 587 8.41 8.87 42.97
C THR A 587 9.75 8.20 43.15
N TYR A 588 9.71 6.96 43.64
CA TYR A 588 10.87 6.05 43.73
C TYR A 588 10.56 4.82 42.89
N GLY A 589 11.45 4.49 41.95
CA GLY A 589 11.39 3.32 41.10
C GLY A 589 12.66 2.47 41.23
N PHE A 590 12.50 1.18 41.15
CA PHE A 590 13.57 0.18 41.05
C PHE A 590 13.30 -0.67 39.81
N GLU A 591 14.33 -0.82 38.98
CA GLU A 591 14.29 -1.67 37.80
C GLU A 591 15.43 -2.68 37.84
N HIS A 592 15.15 -3.90 37.44
CA HIS A 592 16.14 -4.97 37.35
C HIS A 592 15.88 -5.79 36.09
N LEU A 593 16.88 -5.83 35.22
CA LEU A 593 16.89 -6.70 34.04
C LEU A 593 17.86 -7.85 34.24
N ASN A 594 17.36 -9.06 34.03
CA ASN A 594 18.15 -10.28 33.99
C ASN A 594 17.93 -10.97 32.65
N TYR A 595 19.01 -11.32 31.95
CA TYR A 595 18.93 -12.16 30.76
C TYR A 595 20.05 -13.18 30.75
N GLN A 596 19.78 -14.39 30.18
CA GLN A 596 20.75 -15.46 30.17
C GLN A 596 21.96 -15.08 29.31
N GLY A 597 23.10 -14.94 29.94
CA GLY A 597 24.38 -14.66 29.31
C GLY A 597 25.17 -13.51 29.90
N LYS A 598 24.58 -12.72 30.77
CA LYS A 598 25.31 -11.67 31.54
C LYS A 598 24.63 -11.39 32.85
#